data_e473761cffbcb26e0395a06852c82784
#
_entry.id   e473761cffbcb26e0395a06852c82784
#
_cell.length_a   1.000
_cell.length_b   1.000
_cell.length_c   1.000
_cell.angle_alpha   90.00
_cell.angle_beta   90.00
_cell.angle_gamma   90.00
#
_symmetry.space_group_name_H-M   'P 1'
#
loop_
_entity.id
_entity.type
_entity.pdbx_description
1 polymer ?
#
loop_
_entity_poly.entity_id
_entity_poly.type
_entity_poly.pdbx_seq_one_letter_code
_entity_poly.pdbx_strand_id
1 'polypeptide(L)'
;RHRVSCPDGRAPIRQGNDFVVCAAAKLPLNADPQWMHEIYGFLLAILAFAIVYGAFAANTIRGAFDAVPHQQIETAQAFGMNGRQVFWRVHMPQMWVYALPGLSNLWMILTKATPLLFLLGIEDIVFWARELGSMKTSAFTYPHPNWQLWYFLALLVFYLGLTRVSEMVLSRLNARFSLGQGTLAGRGQGGLGR
;
A
#
# COMPACT_ATOMS: atom_id res chain seq x y z
N ARG A 1 8.53 -0.15 46.46
CA ARG A 1 8.39 -0.14 44.96
C ARG A 1 9.39 -1.14 44.38
N HIS A 2 8.96 -2.40 44.22
CA HIS A 2 9.78 -3.37 43.54
C HIS A 2 9.94 -2.97 42.06
N ARG A 3 11.15 -2.62 41.67
CA ARG A 3 11.50 -2.55 40.24
C ARG A 3 11.51 -3.98 39.72
N VAL A 4 10.51 -4.36 38.95
CA VAL A 4 10.54 -5.64 38.22
C VAL A 4 11.58 -5.48 37.11
N SER A 5 12.75 -6.07 37.27
CA SER A 5 13.74 -6.18 36.20
C SER A 5 13.41 -7.41 35.37
N CYS A 6 13.16 -7.23 34.09
CA CYS A 6 13.00 -8.34 33.17
C CYS A 6 14.34 -9.04 32.91
N PRO A 7 14.40 -10.39 32.85
CA PRO A 7 15.58 -11.09 32.40
C PRO A 7 15.95 -10.66 30.97
N ASP A 8 17.22 -10.67 30.65
CA ASP A 8 17.75 -10.37 29.32
C ASP A 8 17.62 -8.89 28.84
N GLY A 9 17.56 -7.92 29.76
CA GLY A 9 17.54 -6.50 29.41
C GLY A 9 16.27 -6.02 28.70
N ARG A 10 15.21 -6.81 28.71
CA ARG A 10 13.91 -6.48 28.08
C ARG A 10 13.22 -5.34 28.81
N ALA A 11 12.54 -4.50 28.04
CA ALA A 11 11.74 -3.42 28.61
C ALA A 11 10.48 -3.96 29.30
N PRO A 12 10.17 -3.55 30.55
CA PRO A 12 8.93 -3.90 31.23
C PRO A 12 7.76 -3.14 30.60
N ILE A 13 6.77 -3.85 30.08
CA ILE A 13 5.51 -3.28 29.58
C ILE A 13 4.45 -3.42 30.67
N ARG A 14 3.85 -2.32 31.09
CA ARG A 14 2.71 -2.34 32.00
C ARG A 14 1.43 -2.63 31.23
N GLN A 15 0.80 -3.74 31.55
CA GLN A 15 -0.49 -4.13 30.99
C GLN A 15 -1.54 -4.09 32.10
N GLY A 16 -2.39 -3.07 32.11
CA GLY A 16 -3.39 -2.87 33.17
C GLY A 16 -2.81 -2.36 34.51
N ASN A 17 -3.63 -2.41 35.58
CA ASN A 17 -3.33 -1.74 36.83
C ASN A 17 -2.11 -2.25 37.61
N ASP A 18 -1.67 -3.51 37.43
CA ASP A 18 -0.55 -4.04 38.19
C ASP A 18 0.27 -5.16 37.50
N PHE A 19 -0.04 -5.51 36.29
CA PHE A 19 0.67 -6.56 35.56
C PHE A 19 1.84 -6.01 34.76
N VAL A 20 3.07 -6.37 35.13
CA VAL A 20 4.27 -6.07 34.35
C VAL A 20 4.63 -7.30 33.53
N VAL A 21 4.43 -7.21 32.23
CA VAL A 21 4.85 -8.25 31.28
C VAL A 21 6.16 -7.84 30.63
N CYS A 22 7.13 -8.75 30.62
CA CYS A 22 8.36 -8.51 29.86
C CYS A 22 8.07 -8.59 28.35
N ALA A 23 8.47 -7.58 27.59
CA ALA A 23 8.30 -7.60 26.15
C ALA A 23 8.84 -8.92 25.57
N ALA A 24 8.11 -9.52 24.63
CA ALA A 24 8.60 -10.69 23.91
C ALA A 24 9.93 -10.31 23.23
N ALA A 25 10.90 -11.23 23.25
CA ALA A 25 12.15 -11.01 22.53
C ALA A 25 11.84 -10.82 21.06
N LYS A 26 11.97 -9.59 20.58
CA LYS A 26 12.02 -9.35 19.15
C LYS A 26 13.29 -10.05 18.68
N LEU A 27 13.17 -11.08 17.89
CA LEU A 27 14.18 -11.93 17.23
C LEU A 27 15.69 -11.67 17.53
N PRO A 28 16.60 -12.62 17.35
CA PRO A 28 17.78 -12.92 18.18
C PRO A 28 18.92 -11.89 18.16
N LEU A 29 18.63 -10.61 18.01
CA LEU A 29 19.62 -9.54 17.89
C LEU A 29 19.67 -8.69 19.17
N ASN A 30 19.74 -9.35 20.33
CA ASN A 30 19.78 -8.65 21.64
C ASN A 30 20.99 -7.73 21.89
N ALA A 31 21.97 -7.71 20.99
CA ALA A 31 23.18 -6.88 21.08
C ALA A 31 23.18 -5.64 20.16
N ASP A 32 22.20 -5.55 19.26
CA ASP A 32 22.21 -4.51 18.22
C ASP A 32 21.40 -3.27 18.62
N PRO A 33 21.78 -2.07 18.14
CA PRO A 33 21.07 -0.84 18.45
C PRO A 33 19.61 -0.88 17.94
N GLN A 34 18.69 -0.25 18.69
CA GLN A 34 17.23 -0.28 18.42
C GLN A 34 16.86 0.08 16.97
N TRP A 35 17.59 1.03 16.35
CA TRP A 35 17.35 1.42 14.97
C TRP A 35 17.53 0.28 13.96
N MET A 36 18.37 -0.70 14.27
CA MET A 36 18.60 -1.85 13.39
C MET A 36 17.39 -2.80 13.41
N HIS A 37 16.76 -2.98 14.58
CA HIS A 37 15.53 -3.76 14.71
C HIS A 37 14.34 -3.09 14.00
N GLU A 38 14.24 -1.77 14.06
CA GLU A 38 13.21 -1.00 13.38
C GLU A 38 13.35 -1.12 11.85
N ILE A 39 14.57 -0.95 11.33
CA ILE A 39 14.85 -1.12 9.90
C ILE A 39 14.55 -2.57 9.46
N TYR A 40 14.96 -3.56 10.24
CA TYR A 40 14.72 -4.96 9.91
C TYR A 40 13.21 -5.29 9.87
N GLY A 41 12.46 -4.85 10.88
CA GLY A 41 11.01 -5.00 10.92
C GLY A 41 10.33 -4.32 9.73
N PHE A 42 10.76 -3.11 9.38
CA PHE A 42 10.27 -2.36 8.25
C PHE A 42 10.56 -3.07 6.90
N LEU A 43 11.78 -3.57 6.72
CA LEU A 43 12.14 -4.33 5.52
C LEU A 43 11.35 -5.63 5.38
N LEU A 44 11.11 -6.36 6.48
CA LEU A 44 10.26 -7.55 6.46
C LEU A 44 8.82 -7.23 6.07
N ALA A 45 8.28 -6.12 6.58
CA ALA A 45 6.94 -5.67 6.20
C ALA A 45 6.87 -5.30 4.71
N ILE A 46 7.84 -4.54 4.19
CA ILE A 46 7.94 -4.23 2.76
C ILE A 46 7.98 -5.52 1.94
N LEU A 47 8.79 -6.49 2.33
CA LEU A 47 8.93 -7.76 1.62
C LEU A 47 7.62 -8.55 1.63
N ALA A 48 6.95 -8.63 2.78
CA ALA A 48 5.65 -9.30 2.88
C ALA A 48 4.59 -8.63 1.99
N PHE A 49 4.48 -7.30 2.04
CA PHE A 49 3.57 -6.55 1.16
C PHE A 49 3.95 -6.69 -0.31
N ALA A 50 5.25 -6.64 -0.65
CA ALA A 50 5.72 -6.80 -2.02
C ALA A 50 5.36 -8.17 -2.60
N ILE A 51 5.49 -9.25 -1.83
CA ILE A 51 5.11 -10.60 -2.27
C ILE A 51 3.59 -10.67 -2.52
N VAL A 52 2.79 -10.25 -1.55
CA VAL A 52 1.32 -10.37 -1.65
C VAL A 52 0.78 -9.48 -2.77
N TYR A 53 1.08 -8.18 -2.72
CA TYR A 53 0.55 -7.22 -3.71
C TYR A 53 1.24 -7.34 -5.06
N GLY A 54 2.50 -7.80 -5.08
CA GLY A 54 3.21 -8.13 -6.32
C GLY A 54 2.55 -9.27 -7.08
N ALA A 55 2.05 -10.30 -6.39
CA ALA A 55 1.29 -11.38 -7.01
C ALA A 55 -0.01 -10.88 -7.65
N PHE A 56 -0.76 -10.02 -6.95
CA PHE A 56 -1.97 -9.40 -7.52
C PHE A 56 -1.66 -8.48 -8.70
N ALA A 57 -0.59 -7.67 -8.59
CA ALA A 57 -0.14 -6.81 -9.68
C ALA A 57 0.29 -7.62 -10.91
N ALA A 58 1.01 -8.73 -10.71
CA ALA A 58 1.42 -9.63 -11.79
C ALA A 58 0.22 -10.22 -12.53
N ASN A 59 -0.81 -10.67 -11.81
CA ASN A 59 -2.05 -11.14 -12.43
C ASN A 59 -2.77 -10.05 -13.22
N THR A 60 -2.83 -8.83 -12.67
CA THR A 60 -3.43 -7.67 -13.36
C THR A 60 -2.68 -7.33 -14.63
N ILE A 61 -1.34 -7.31 -14.57
CA ILE A 61 -0.48 -7.02 -15.75
C ILE A 61 -0.62 -8.13 -16.79
N ARG A 62 -0.64 -9.39 -16.38
CA ARG A 62 -0.85 -10.53 -17.29
C ARG A 62 -2.18 -10.41 -18.01
N GLY A 63 -3.28 -10.17 -17.28
CA GLY A 63 -4.58 -9.95 -17.91
C GLY A 63 -4.61 -8.76 -18.86
N ALA A 64 -3.85 -7.70 -18.56
CA ALA A 64 -3.70 -6.55 -19.44
C ALA A 64 -2.92 -6.88 -20.72
N PHE A 65 -1.91 -7.75 -20.66
CA PHE A 65 -1.22 -8.25 -21.86
C PHE A 65 -2.15 -9.05 -22.75
N ASP A 66 -2.95 -9.95 -22.16
CA ASP A 66 -3.89 -10.80 -22.88
C ASP A 66 -5.07 -9.97 -23.48
N ALA A 67 -5.37 -8.81 -22.93
CA ALA A 67 -6.41 -7.91 -23.41
C ALA A 67 -6.02 -7.12 -24.66
N VAL A 68 -4.74 -7.06 -25.03
CA VAL A 68 -4.28 -6.37 -26.25
C VAL A 68 -4.73 -7.15 -27.49
N PRO A 69 -5.47 -6.51 -28.44
CA PRO A 69 -5.97 -7.19 -29.64
C PRO A 69 -4.83 -7.73 -30.53
N HIS A 70 -4.83 -9.02 -30.81
CA HIS A 70 -3.83 -9.69 -31.66
C HIS A 70 -3.73 -9.07 -33.05
N GLN A 71 -4.84 -8.58 -33.62
CA GLN A 71 -4.88 -7.92 -34.92
C GLN A 71 -3.92 -6.73 -35.03
N GLN A 72 -3.71 -6.00 -33.95
CA GLN A 72 -2.76 -4.87 -33.94
C GLN A 72 -1.31 -5.35 -33.98
N ILE A 73 -1.03 -6.48 -33.36
CA ILE A 73 0.28 -7.12 -33.36
C ILE A 73 0.57 -7.65 -34.77
N GLU A 74 -0.37 -8.34 -35.39
CA GLU A 74 -0.27 -8.86 -36.77
C GLU A 74 -0.09 -7.74 -37.78
N THR A 75 -0.86 -6.65 -37.65
CA THR A 75 -0.73 -5.46 -38.49
C THR A 75 0.68 -4.88 -38.40
N ALA A 76 1.21 -4.72 -37.19
CA ALA A 76 2.56 -4.19 -36.99
C ALA A 76 3.63 -5.09 -37.61
N GLN A 77 3.44 -6.42 -37.53
CA GLN A 77 4.33 -7.38 -38.20
C GLN A 77 4.23 -7.31 -39.73
N ALA A 78 3.03 -7.13 -40.28
CA ALA A 78 2.81 -6.94 -41.72
C ALA A 78 3.51 -5.68 -42.25
N PHE A 79 3.66 -4.63 -41.43
CA PHE A 79 4.48 -3.46 -41.71
C PHE A 79 6.00 -3.67 -41.56
N GLY A 80 6.44 -4.91 -41.36
CA GLY A 80 7.86 -5.26 -41.26
C GLY A 80 8.52 -4.96 -39.92
N MET A 81 7.75 -4.73 -38.86
CA MET A 81 8.31 -4.52 -37.52
C MET A 81 8.84 -5.83 -36.93
N ASN A 82 10.08 -5.82 -36.43
CA ASN A 82 10.63 -6.93 -35.68
C ASN A 82 9.88 -7.13 -34.34
N GLY A 83 9.82 -8.38 -33.85
CA GLY A 83 9.10 -8.72 -32.62
C GLY A 83 9.48 -7.83 -31.42
N ARG A 84 10.74 -7.40 -31.29
CA ARG A 84 11.18 -6.46 -30.26
C ARG A 84 10.58 -5.05 -30.46
N GLN A 85 10.45 -4.60 -31.70
CA GLN A 85 9.82 -3.31 -32.04
C GLN A 85 8.32 -3.34 -31.78
N VAL A 86 7.65 -4.44 -32.16
CA VAL A 86 6.23 -4.70 -31.87
C VAL A 86 5.98 -4.65 -30.38
N PHE A 87 6.80 -5.35 -29.58
CA PHE A 87 6.66 -5.39 -28.13
C PHE A 87 6.76 -3.98 -27.50
N TRP A 88 7.81 -3.21 -27.80
CA TRP A 88 8.05 -1.92 -27.16
C TRP A 88 7.20 -0.76 -27.72
N ARG A 89 6.83 -0.79 -29.01
CA ARG A 89 6.11 0.31 -29.66
C ARG A 89 4.60 0.11 -29.73
N VAL A 90 4.13 -1.14 -29.71
CA VAL A 90 2.72 -1.49 -29.89
C VAL A 90 2.17 -2.16 -28.63
N HIS A 91 2.73 -3.28 -28.22
CA HIS A 91 2.18 -4.10 -27.15
C HIS A 91 2.30 -3.43 -25.78
N MET A 92 3.49 -2.95 -25.39
CA MET A 92 3.73 -2.31 -24.09
C MET A 92 2.89 -1.06 -23.85
N PRO A 93 2.81 -0.07 -24.77
CA PRO A 93 1.99 1.11 -24.54
C PRO A 93 0.51 0.79 -24.37
N GLN A 94 0.00 -0.16 -25.14
CA GLN A 94 -1.40 -0.58 -25.05
C GLN A 94 -1.70 -1.36 -23.78
N MET A 95 -0.82 -2.30 -23.41
CA MET A 95 -0.94 -3.04 -22.15
C MET A 95 -1.11 -2.08 -20.96
N TRP A 96 -0.34 -0.98 -20.90
CA TRP A 96 -0.47 -0.01 -19.82
C TRP A 96 -1.87 0.59 -19.72
N VAL A 97 -2.54 0.84 -20.83
CA VAL A 97 -3.92 1.37 -20.84
C VAL A 97 -4.89 0.39 -20.17
N TYR A 98 -4.74 -0.90 -20.45
CA TYR A 98 -5.55 -1.96 -19.82
C TYR A 98 -5.15 -2.26 -18.38
N ALA A 99 -3.85 -2.14 -18.04
CA ALA A 99 -3.35 -2.41 -16.69
C ALA A 99 -3.71 -1.31 -15.68
N LEU A 100 -3.71 -0.05 -16.10
CA LEU A 100 -3.87 1.12 -15.21
C LEU A 100 -5.10 1.07 -14.32
N PRO A 101 -6.32 0.72 -14.78
CA PRO A 101 -7.50 0.65 -13.91
C PRO A 101 -7.33 -0.39 -12.80
N GLY A 102 -6.79 -1.58 -13.13
CA GLY A 102 -6.54 -2.64 -12.16
C GLY A 102 -5.45 -2.28 -11.15
N LEU A 103 -4.35 -1.70 -11.60
CA LEU A 103 -3.28 -1.21 -10.73
C LEU A 103 -3.75 -0.06 -9.84
N SER A 104 -4.59 0.83 -10.34
CA SER A 104 -5.21 1.89 -9.56
C SER A 104 -6.05 1.34 -8.41
N ASN A 105 -6.82 0.29 -8.66
CA ASN A 105 -7.59 -0.39 -7.62
C ASN A 105 -6.69 -1.04 -6.58
N LEU A 106 -5.61 -1.71 -7.00
CA LEU A 106 -4.61 -2.29 -6.08
C LEU A 106 -3.95 -1.22 -5.22
N TRP A 107 -3.62 -0.05 -5.79
CA TRP A 107 -3.08 1.08 -5.03
C TRP A 107 -4.03 1.52 -3.92
N MET A 108 -5.33 1.64 -4.21
CA MET A 108 -6.31 2.03 -3.21
C MET A 108 -6.48 0.98 -2.10
N ILE A 109 -6.43 -0.31 -2.45
CA ILE A 109 -6.46 -1.39 -1.47
C ILE A 109 -5.21 -1.33 -0.58
N LEU A 110 -4.03 -1.15 -1.16
CA LEU A 110 -2.76 -1.05 -0.44
C LEU A 110 -2.77 0.13 0.54
N THR A 111 -3.25 1.30 0.10
CA THR A 111 -3.35 2.50 0.94
C THR A 111 -4.24 2.26 2.17
N LYS A 112 -5.34 1.52 2.01
CA LYS A 112 -6.25 1.17 3.11
C LYS A 112 -5.70 0.05 4.00
N ALA A 113 -4.82 -0.79 3.50
CA ALA A 113 -4.19 -1.86 4.25
C ALA A 113 -2.98 -1.39 5.08
N THR A 114 -2.34 -0.29 4.69
CA THR A 114 -1.16 0.26 5.37
C THR A 114 -1.37 0.49 6.88
N PRO A 115 -2.52 1.01 7.36
CA PRO A 115 -2.75 1.17 8.80
C PRO A 115 -2.67 -0.12 9.62
N LEU A 116 -2.80 -1.29 8.99
CA LEU A 116 -2.70 -2.58 9.69
C LEU A 116 -1.26 -2.93 10.09
N LEU A 117 -0.27 -2.20 9.61
CA LEU A 117 1.15 -2.39 9.95
C LEU A 117 1.43 -2.19 11.44
N PHE A 118 0.61 -1.38 12.14
CA PHE A 118 0.76 -1.21 13.59
C PHE A 118 0.56 -2.52 14.35
N LEU A 119 -0.24 -3.47 13.84
CA LEU A 119 -0.44 -4.79 14.44
C LEU A 119 0.85 -5.63 14.40
N LEU A 120 1.74 -5.35 13.45
CA LEU A 120 3.05 -5.98 13.34
C LEU A 120 4.11 -5.29 14.19
N GLY A 121 3.72 -4.28 15.00
CA GLY A 121 4.62 -3.54 15.86
C GLY A 121 5.48 -2.50 15.14
N ILE A 122 5.07 -2.10 13.94
CA ILE A 122 5.72 -1.02 13.19
C ILE A 122 5.12 0.30 13.67
N GLU A 123 5.99 1.24 14.03
CA GLU A 123 5.60 2.58 14.45
C GLU A 123 5.14 3.40 13.25
N ASP A 124 3.87 3.27 12.91
CA ASP A 124 3.21 4.05 11.87
C ASP A 124 2.40 5.23 12.46
N ILE A 125 1.74 5.99 11.60
CA ILE A 125 0.92 7.13 12.01
C ILE A 125 -0.25 6.72 12.94
N VAL A 126 -0.77 5.49 12.79
CA VAL A 126 -1.85 4.95 13.63
C VAL A 126 -1.32 4.60 15.02
N PHE A 127 -0.11 4.02 15.08
CA PHE A 127 0.58 3.75 16.34
C PHE A 127 0.76 5.05 17.14
N TRP A 128 1.31 6.09 16.51
CA TRP A 128 1.52 7.38 17.16
C TRP A 128 0.22 8.08 17.57
N ALA A 129 -0.83 8.01 16.77
CA ALA A 129 -2.13 8.55 17.14
C ALA A 129 -2.72 7.86 18.37
N ARG A 130 -2.55 6.53 18.47
CA ARG A 130 -2.94 5.76 19.65
C ARG A 130 -2.11 6.13 20.87
N GLU A 131 -0.79 6.20 20.71
CA GLU A 131 0.14 6.49 21.81
C GLU A 131 -0.07 7.91 22.36
N LEU A 132 -0.15 8.91 21.49
CA LEU A 132 -0.38 10.31 21.86
C LEU A 132 -1.79 10.56 22.38
N GLY A 133 -2.80 9.88 21.82
CA GLY A 133 -4.19 10.02 22.22
C GLY A 133 -4.53 9.32 23.54
N SER A 134 -3.70 8.36 23.97
CA SER A 134 -3.95 7.61 25.21
C SER A 134 -3.88 8.53 26.43
N MET A 135 -4.75 8.24 27.42
CA MET A 135 -4.77 8.99 28.68
C MET A 135 -3.41 8.89 29.38
N LYS A 136 -2.79 10.04 29.63
CA LYS A 136 -1.54 10.17 30.39
C LYS A 136 -1.86 10.69 31.80
N THR A 137 -1.56 9.86 32.81
CA THR A 137 -1.75 10.21 34.22
C THR A 137 -0.61 11.07 34.75
N SER A 138 -0.71 11.56 35.98
CA SER A 138 0.32 12.36 36.67
C SER A 138 1.71 11.73 36.77
N ALA A 139 1.84 10.46 36.41
CA ALA A 139 3.12 9.77 36.30
C ALA A 139 3.93 10.14 35.04
N PHE A 140 3.31 10.81 34.10
CA PHE A 140 3.93 11.29 32.84
C PHE A 140 4.27 12.78 32.93
N THR A 141 5.24 13.20 32.11
CA THR A 141 5.70 14.60 32.05
C THR A 141 4.58 15.57 31.60
N TYR A 142 3.64 15.07 30.81
CA TYR A 142 2.48 15.82 30.31
C TYR A 142 1.19 15.04 30.59
N PRO A 143 0.55 15.20 31.75
CA PRO A 143 -0.73 14.55 32.02
C PRO A 143 -1.83 15.21 31.17
N HIS A 144 -2.62 14.41 30.46
CA HIS A 144 -3.77 14.87 29.68
C HIS A 144 -4.91 13.85 29.68
N PRO A 145 -6.17 14.30 29.52
CA PRO A 145 -7.32 13.42 29.40
C PRO A 145 -7.24 12.55 28.12
N ASN A 146 -8.14 11.61 28.01
CA ASN A 146 -8.19 10.72 26.84
C ASN A 146 -8.64 11.49 25.58
N TRP A 147 -7.70 11.79 24.70
CA TRP A 147 -7.94 12.45 23.41
C TRP A 147 -7.91 11.49 22.23
N GLN A 148 -7.92 10.19 22.50
CA GLN A 148 -7.80 9.14 21.51
C GLN A 148 -8.84 9.28 20.38
N LEU A 149 -10.09 9.65 20.73
CA LEU A 149 -11.16 9.85 19.76
C LEU A 149 -10.82 10.97 18.75
N TRP A 150 -10.26 12.09 19.23
CA TRP A 150 -9.90 13.22 18.37
C TRP A 150 -8.75 12.88 17.43
N TYR A 151 -7.74 12.13 17.91
CA TYR A 151 -6.64 11.67 17.06
C TYR A 151 -7.11 10.68 16.00
N PHE A 152 -8.00 9.74 16.35
CA PHE A 152 -8.56 8.81 15.36
C PHE A 152 -9.50 9.51 14.37
N LEU A 153 -10.23 10.53 14.77
CA LEU A 153 -11.05 11.34 13.87
C LEU A 153 -10.17 12.13 12.90
N ALA A 154 -9.08 12.70 13.38
CA ALA A 154 -8.09 13.37 12.53
C ALA A 154 -7.47 12.40 11.52
N LEU A 155 -7.11 11.19 11.95
CA LEU A 155 -6.62 10.13 11.07
C LEU A 155 -7.65 9.75 10.01
N LEU A 156 -8.92 9.59 10.40
CA LEU A 156 -9.99 9.26 9.46
C LEU A 156 -10.10 10.33 8.38
N VAL A 157 -10.09 11.61 8.74
CA VAL A 157 -10.12 12.73 7.78
C VAL A 157 -8.88 12.70 6.88
N PHE A 158 -7.70 12.43 7.44
CA PHE A 158 -6.46 12.32 6.70
C PHE A 158 -6.52 11.20 5.66
N TYR A 159 -6.94 9.97 6.03
CA TYR A 159 -7.05 8.84 5.11
C TYR A 159 -8.14 9.04 4.06
N LEU A 160 -9.26 9.67 4.42
CA LEU A 160 -10.29 10.06 3.44
C LEU A 160 -9.73 11.07 2.43
N GLY A 161 -9.00 12.08 2.90
CA GLY A 161 -8.34 13.05 2.03
C GLY A 161 -7.31 12.40 1.10
N LEU A 162 -6.45 11.52 1.65
CA LEU A 162 -5.47 10.78 0.88
C LEU A 162 -6.11 9.91 -0.20
N THR A 163 -7.20 9.19 0.15
CA THR A 163 -7.95 8.37 -0.79
C THR A 163 -8.56 9.24 -1.90
N ARG A 164 -9.19 10.37 -1.57
CA ARG A 164 -9.77 11.29 -2.56
C ARG A 164 -8.74 11.88 -3.51
N VAL A 165 -7.59 12.29 -2.98
CA VAL A 165 -6.48 12.81 -3.81
C VAL A 165 -5.96 11.70 -4.74
N SER A 166 -5.74 10.50 -4.21
CA SER A 166 -5.30 9.35 -5.02
C SER A 166 -6.31 9.01 -6.12
N GLU A 167 -7.61 8.94 -5.82
CA GLU A 167 -8.67 8.70 -6.80
C GLU A 167 -8.66 9.77 -7.91
N MET A 168 -8.52 11.04 -7.53
CA MET A 168 -8.49 12.16 -8.49
C MET A 168 -7.27 12.08 -9.41
N VAL A 169 -6.10 11.76 -8.87
CA VAL A 169 -4.87 11.63 -9.67
C VAL A 169 -4.98 10.43 -10.60
N LEU A 170 -5.38 9.27 -10.09
CA LEU A 170 -5.50 8.03 -10.86
C LEU A 170 -6.58 8.11 -11.94
N SER A 171 -7.72 8.75 -11.64
CA SER A 171 -8.78 8.97 -12.64
C SER A 171 -8.33 9.88 -13.77
N ARG A 172 -7.57 10.93 -13.47
CA ARG A 172 -6.98 11.79 -14.50
C ARG A 172 -5.94 11.06 -15.36
N LEU A 173 -5.11 10.21 -14.74
CA LEU A 173 -4.18 9.37 -15.48
C LEU A 173 -4.92 8.39 -16.39
N ASN A 174 -5.89 7.66 -15.86
CA ASN A 174 -6.72 6.75 -16.65
C ASN A 174 -7.41 7.47 -17.82
N ALA A 175 -7.99 8.65 -17.59
CA ALA A 175 -8.63 9.44 -18.64
C ALA A 175 -7.65 9.85 -19.75
N ARG A 176 -6.43 10.24 -19.40
CA ARG A 176 -5.40 10.61 -20.41
C ARG A 176 -5.00 9.41 -21.28
N PHE A 177 -4.86 8.24 -20.69
CA PHE A 177 -4.45 7.04 -21.42
C PHE A 177 -5.61 6.38 -22.20
N SER A 178 -6.86 6.51 -21.75
CA SER A 178 -8.03 5.95 -22.43
C SER A 178 -8.53 6.78 -23.62
N LEU A 179 -8.16 8.04 -23.74
CA LEU A 179 -8.56 8.92 -24.88
C LEU A 179 -8.16 8.37 -26.26
N GLY A 180 -7.14 7.50 -26.32
CA GLY A 180 -6.75 6.85 -27.58
C GLY A 180 -7.64 5.66 -27.99
N GLN A 181 -8.48 5.11 -27.10
CA GLN A 181 -9.31 3.94 -27.40
C GLN A 181 -10.76 4.28 -27.79
N GLY A 182 -11.29 5.41 -27.33
CA GLY A 182 -12.67 5.82 -27.60
C GLY A 182 -12.99 6.05 -29.09
N THR A 183 -11.97 6.33 -29.89
CA THR A 183 -12.14 6.55 -31.34
C THR A 183 -12.24 5.25 -32.14
N LEU A 184 -11.76 4.13 -31.62
CA LEU A 184 -11.81 2.83 -32.33
C LEU A 184 -13.07 2.03 -31.99
N ALA A 185 -13.57 2.10 -30.75
CA ALA A 185 -14.79 1.41 -30.33
C ALA A 185 -16.06 2.04 -30.94
N GLY A 186 -16.09 3.35 -31.14
CA GLY A 186 -17.22 4.05 -31.74
C GLY A 186 -17.43 3.79 -33.25
N ARG A 187 -16.40 3.31 -33.96
CA ARG A 187 -16.50 3.01 -35.41
C ARG A 187 -17.04 1.61 -35.72
N GLY A 188 -16.99 0.67 -34.74
CA GLY A 188 -17.47 -0.70 -34.94
C GLY A 188 -18.97 -0.89 -34.77
N GLN A 189 -19.67 0.01 -34.10
CA GLN A 189 -21.12 -0.13 -33.84
C GLN A 189 -22.01 0.63 -34.81
N GLY A 190 -21.47 1.45 -35.68
CA GLY A 190 -22.23 2.22 -36.69
C GLY A 190 -22.48 1.50 -38.01
N GLY A 191 -21.98 0.27 -38.21
CA GLY A 191 -22.01 -0.43 -39.51
C GLY A 191 -23.04 -1.54 -39.68
N LEU A 192 -23.83 -1.89 -38.65
CA LEU A 192 -24.78 -3.03 -38.70
C LEU A 192 -26.25 -2.63 -38.61
N GLY A 193 -26.57 -1.38 -38.98
CA GLY A 193 -27.96 -0.91 -38.98
C GLY A 193 -28.28 -0.20 -40.32
N ARG A 194 -28.25 -0.93 -41.46
CA ARG A 194 -29.01 -0.62 -42.69
C ARG A 194 -29.20 -1.87 -43.49
#